data_fa8fed79d343d7d0fa6bb06b87a56697
#
_entry.id   fa8fed79d343d7d0fa6bb06b87a56697
#
_cell.length_a   1.000
_cell.length_b   1.000
_cell.length_c   1.000
_cell.angle_alpha   90.00
_cell.angle_beta   90.00
_cell.angle_gamma   90.00
#
_symmetry.space_group_name_H-M   'P 1'
#
loop_
_entity.id
_entity.type
_entity.pdbx_description
1 polymer ?
#
loop_
_entity_poly.entity_id
_entity_poly.type
_entity_poly.pdbx_seq_one_letter_code
_entity_poly.pdbx_strand_id
1 'polypeptide(L)'
;AALSTAAGLLLVISASISHDLLKKMFMPKITEKQELFYARCSAAVAILIAGLFGIYPPGFVAQVVAFAFGLAAATIFPALLMGIFYKRLNKEGAIAGMISGLVITSAYIINFKFLNIDLNSSEYWFLGISPEGFGFIGMISNFCIAILVSFFYARPPKNVYLMVDQIREP
;
A
#
# COMPACT_ATOMS: atom_id res chain seq x y z
N ALA A 1 13.70 -20.17 -4.71
CA ALA A 1 13.53 -18.78 -4.23
C ALA A 1 12.22 -18.15 -4.72
N ALA A 2 11.95 -18.04 -6.03
CA ALA A 2 10.76 -17.37 -6.56
C ALA A 2 9.42 -17.96 -6.08
N LEU A 3 9.30 -19.28 -6.00
CA LEU A 3 8.08 -19.97 -5.56
C LEU A 3 7.74 -19.69 -4.08
N SER A 4 8.74 -19.56 -3.22
CA SER A 4 8.50 -19.24 -1.79
C SER A 4 7.99 -17.82 -1.60
N THR A 5 8.51 -16.88 -2.37
CA THR A 5 8.03 -15.49 -2.37
C THR A 5 6.60 -15.40 -2.89
N ALA A 6 6.30 -16.07 -4.01
CA ALA A 6 4.95 -16.12 -4.57
C ALA A 6 3.93 -16.74 -3.59
N ALA A 7 4.30 -17.85 -2.92
CA ALA A 7 3.44 -18.47 -1.92
C ALA A 7 3.17 -17.54 -0.72
N GLY A 8 4.19 -16.83 -0.23
CA GLY A 8 4.03 -15.84 0.84
C GLY A 8 3.11 -14.69 0.44
N LEU A 9 3.27 -14.14 -0.75
CA LEU A 9 2.40 -13.07 -1.26
C LEU A 9 0.95 -13.52 -1.43
N LEU A 10 0.71 -14.71 -1.96
CA LEU A 10 -0.63 -15.29 -2.08
C LEU A 10 -1.29 -15.50 -0.73
N LEU A 11 -0.53 -15.95 0.27
CA LEU A 11 -1.02 -16.11 1.63
C LEU A 11 -1.43 -14.77 2.24
N VAL A 12 -0.62 -13.73 2.07
CA VAL A 12 -0.96 -12.38 2.55
C VAL A 12 -2.20 -11.83 1.84
N ILE A 13 -2.29 -11.95 0.50
CA ILE A 13 -3.46 -11.50 -0.26
C ILE A 13 -4.72 -12.21 0.22
N SER A 14 -4.65 -13.54 0.35
CA SER A 14 -5.81 -14.33 0.78
C SER A 14 -6.26 -14.01 2.20
N ALA A 15 -5.32 -13.82 3.13
CA ALA A 15 -5.61 -13.44 4.50
C ALA A 15 -6.19 -12.02 4.60
N SER A 16 -5.62 -11.07 3.88
CA SER A 16 -6.11 -9.67 3.87
C SER A 16 -7.53 -9.58 3.32
N ILE A 17 -7.87 -10.33 2.28
CA ILE A 17 -9.22 -10.32 1.72
C ILE A 17 -10.19 -11.07 2.62
N SER A 18 -9.87 -12.29 3.06
CA SER A 18 -10.81 -13.12 3.81
C SER A 18 -10.99 -12.66 5.25
N HIS A 19 -9.89 -12.39 5.94
CA HIS A 19 -9.91 -12.02 7.35
C HIS A 19 -10.13 -10.52 7.57
N ASP A 20 -9.30 -9.66 6.95
CA ASP A 20 -9.36 -8.23 7.25
C ASP A 20 -10.52 -7.55 6.54
N LEU A 21 -10.75 -7.84 5.26
CA LEU A 21 -11.82 -7.21 4.50
C LEU A 21 -13.17 -7.88 4.77
N LEU A 22 -13.31 -9.17 4.51
CA LEU A 22 -14.60 -9.85 4.62
C LEU A 22 -15.04 -10.02 6.07
N LYS A 23 -14.24 -10.65 6.93
CA LYS A 23 -14.63 -10.95 8.30
C LYS A 23 -14.74 -9.71 9.19
N LYS A 24 -13.75 -8.81 9.15
CA LYS A 24 -13.77 -7.62 10.03
C LYS A 24 -14.69 -6.50 9.55
N MET A 25 -14.83 -6.30 8.21
CA MET A 25 -15.58 -5.16 7.68
C MET A 25 -16.99 -5.53 7.20
N PHE A 26 -17.14 -6.59 6.40
CA PHE A 26 -18.40 -6.87 5.72
C PHE A 26 -19.25 -7.95 6.40
N MET A 27 -18.63 -8.99 6.92
CA MET A 27 -19.34 -10.16 7.45
C MET A 27 -18.76 -10.65 8.81
N PRO A 28 -18.95 -9.93 9.91
CA PRO A 28 -18.34 -10.27 11.20
C PRO A 28 -18.77 -11.65 11.77
N LYS A 29 -19.87 -12.21 11.25
CA LYS A 29 -20.46 -13.49 11.73
C LYS A 29 -20.13 -14.70 10.87
N ILE A 30 -19.18 -14.60 9.91
CA ILE A 30 -18.80 -15.75 9.10
C ILE A 30 -18.13 -16.84 9.95
N THR A 31 -18.41 -18.11 9.59
CA THR A 31 -17.77 -19.25 10.22
C THR A 31 -16.35 -19.45 9.69
N GLU A 32 -15.48 -20.13 10.46
CA GLU A 32 -14.11 -20.44 10.03
C GLU A 32 -14.05 -21.20 8.68
N LYS A 33 -15.05 -22.08 8.42
CA LYS A 33 -15.13 -22.79 7.13
C LYS A 33 -15.41 -21.84 5.98
N GLN A 34 -16.27 -20.85 6.17
CA GLN A 34 -16.55 -19.83 5.17
C GLN A 34 -15.36 -18.90 4.95
N GLU A 35 -14.69 -18.48 6.04
CA GLU A 35 -13.47 -17.69 5.97
C GLU A 35 -12.40 -18.40 5.13
N LEU A 36 -12.17 -19.69 5.39
CA LEU A 36 -11.22 -20.51 4.63
C LEU A 36 -11.63 -20.66 3.16
N PHE A 37 -12.93 -20.78 2.87
CA PHE A 37 -13.44 -20.84 1.50
C PHE A 37 -13.14 -19.52 0.76
N TYR A 38 -13.45 -18.37 1.37
CA TYR A 38 -13.13 -17.06 0.78
C TYR A 38 -11.62 -16.82 0.62
N ALA A 39 -10.80 -17.29 1.56
CA ALA A 39 -9.35 -17.23 1.42
C ALA A 39 -8.86 -18.02 0.20
N ARG A 40 -9.38 -19.21 -0.04
CA ARG A 40 -9.05 -20.03 -1.22
C ARG A 40 -9.53 -19.38 -2.52
N CYS A 41 -10.74 -18.84 -2.54
CA CYS A 41 -11.28 -18.13 -3.71
C CYS A 41 -10.43 -16.89 -4.05
N SER A 42 -10.05 -16.09 -3.04
CA SER A 42 -9.22 -14.90 -3.27
C SER A 42 -7.81 -15.26 -3.74
N ALA A 43 -7.22 -16.34 -3.22
CA ALA A 43 -5.94 -16.85 -3.73
C ALA A 43 -6.05 -17.31 -5.19
N ALA A 44 -7.12 -18.04 -5.55
CA ALA A 44 -7.36 -18.48 -6.92
C ALA A 44 -7.50 -17.30 -7.89
N VAL A 45 -8.28 -16.28 -7.51
CA VAL A 45 -8.42 -15.05 -8.31
C VAL A 45 -7.08 -14.32 -8.45
N ALA A 46 -6.30 -14.20 -7.37
CA ALA A 46 -4.98 -13.58 -7.43
C ALA A 46 -4.03 -14.34 -8.38
N ILE A 47 -4.05 -15.68 -8.36
CA ILE A 47 -3.25 -16.51 -9.28
C ILE A 47 -3.67 -16.29 -10.73
N LEU A 48 -4.98 -16.23 -11.01
CA LEU A 48 -5.47 -15.97 -12.37
C LEU A 48 -5.04 -14.60 -12.87
N ILE A 49 -5.16 -13.55 -12.05
CA ILE A 49 -4.71 -12.20 -12.40
C ILE A 49 -3.18 -12.17 -12.62
N ALA A 50 -2.42 -12.79 -11.72
CA ALA A 50 -0.97 -12.87 -11.86
C ALA A 50 -0.56 -13.65 -13.10
N GLY A 51 -1.27 -14.74 -13.42
CA GLY A 51 -1.08 -15.53 -14.64
C GLY A 51 -1.35 -14.73 -15.92
N LEU A 52 -2.41 -13.93 -15.95
CA LEU A 52 -2.70 -13.02 -17.07
C LEU A 52 -1.58 -11.99 -17.27
N PHE A 53 -1.06 -11.39 -16.20
CA PHE A 53 0.10 -10.50 -16.28
C PHE A 53 1.39 -11.22 -16.66
N GLY A 54 1.51 -12.52 -16.39
CA GLY A 54 2.62 -13.35 -16.86
C GLY A 54 2.56 -13.62 -18.36
N ILE A 55 1.35 -13.75 -18.93
CA ILE A 55 1.13 -13.97 -20.38
C ILE A 55 1.20 -12.64 -21.14
N TYR A 56 0.60 -11.59 -20.58
CA TYR A 56 0.56 -10.23 -21.15
C TYR A 56 1.23 -9.24 -20.20
N PRO A 57 2.57 -9.23 -20.10
CA PRO A 57 3.24 -8.37 -19.15
C PRO A 57 3.03 -6.89 -19.53
N PRO A 58 2.59 -6.04 -18.60
CA PRO A 58 2.37 -4.60 -18.85
C PRO A 58 3.68 -3.81 -19.02
N GLY A 59 4.81 -4.50 -18.99
CA GLY A 59 6.12 -3.93 -19.15
C GLY A 59 7.23 -4.90 -18.73
N PHE A 60 8.44 -4.39 -18.60
CA PHE A 60 9.57 -5.19 -18.15
C PHE A 60 9.39 -5.58 -16.66
N VAL A 61 9.69 -6.82 -16.29
CA VAL A 61 9.43 -7.36 -14.94
C VAL A 61 9.99 -6.47 -13.83
N ALA A 62 11.23 -5.99 -13.98
CA ALA A 62 11.84 -5.09 -13.00
C ALA A 62 11.07 -3.78 -12.83
N GLN A 63 10.43 -3.29 -13.88
CA GLN A 63 9.59 -2.09 -13.87
C GLN A 63 8.30 -2.29 -13.07
N VAL A 64 7.63 -3.42 -13.27
CA VAL A 64 6.42 -3.78 -12.50
C VAL A 64 6.73 -3.93 -11.02
N VAL A 65 7.87 -4.54 -10.70
CA VAL A 65 8.36 -4.68 -9.32
C VAL A 65 8.67 -3.30 -8.71
N ALA A 66 9.32 -2.40 -9.46
CA ALA A 66 9.60 -1.04 -9.00
C ALA A 66 8.31 -0.25 -8.70
N PHE A 67 7.26 -0.39 -9.52
CA PHE A 67 5.95 0.22 -9.22
C PHE A 67 5.33 -0.34 -7.94
N ALA A 68 5.36 -1.65 -7.73
CA ALA A 68 4.82 -2.28 -6.53
C ALA A 68 5.53 -1.78 -5.26
N PHE A 69 6.87 -1.76 -5.27
CA PHE A 69 7.64 -1.23 -4.14
C PHE A 69 7.47 0.29 -3.97
N GLY A 70 7.40 1.04 -5.07
CA GLY A 70 7.16 2.49 -5.05
C GLY A 70 5.81 2.83 -4.42
N LEU A 71 4.75 2.10 -4.77
CA LEU A 71 3.42 2.25 -4.18
C LEU A 71 3.41 1.86 -2.69
N ALA A 72 4.07 0.76 -2.32
CA ALA A 72 4.19 0.36 -0.93
C ALA A 72 4.96 1.39 -0.10
N ALA A 73 6.06 1.91 -0.63
CA ALA A 73 6.85 2.97 0.00
C ALA A 73 6.06 4.27 0.16
N ALA A 74 5.25 4.64 -0.85
CA ALA A 74 4.42 5.85 -0.81
C ALA A 74 3.24 5.73 0.17
N THR A 75 2.76 4.52 0.46
CA THR A 75 1.53 4.31 1.25
C THR A 75 1.81 3.79 2.65
N ILE A 76 2.36 2.59 2.76
CA ILE A 76 2.44 1.84 4.02
C ILE A 76 3.62 2.30 4.88
N PHE A 77 4.78 2.55 4.26
CA PHE A 77 6.00 2.86 5.00
C PHE A 77 5.88 4.10 5.89
N PRO A 78 5.37 5.27 5.42
CA PRO A 78 5.20 6.43 6.28
C PRO A 78 4.23 6.17 7.44
N ALA A 79 3.13 5.49 7.19
CA ALA A 79 2.13 5.19 8.20
C ALA A 79 2.71 4.31 9.32
N LEU A 80 3.51 3.28 8.96
CA LEU A 80 4.20 2.42 9.93
C LEU A 80 5.26 3.20 10.72
N LEU A 81 6.14 3.93 10.02
CA LEU A 81 7.21 4.68 10.65
C LEU A 81 6.65 5.73 11.63
N MET A 82 5.68 6.51 11.17
CA MET A 82 5.05 7.53 12.01
C MET A 82 4.20 6.92 13.13
N GLY A 83 3.53 5.80 12.88
CA GLY A 83 2.78 5.08 13.91
C GLY A 83 3.67 4.63 15.07
N ILE A 84 4.92 4.27 14.81
CA ILE A 84 5.89 3.87 15.83
C ILE A 84 6.57 5.09 16.47
N PHE A 85 6.99 6.09 15.69
CA PHE A 85 7.86 7.17 16.17
C PHE A 85 7.15 8.50 16.45
N TYR A 86 5.99 8.75 15.84
CA TYR A 86 5.29 10.01 15.95
C TYR A 86 4.02 9.89 16.79
N LYS A 87 4.12 10.17 18.09
CA LYS A 87 3.02 10.02 19.07
C LYS A 87 1.74 10.83 18.77
N ARG A 88 1.81 11.82 17.90
CA ARG A 88 0.65 12.65 17.54
C ARG A 88 -0.12 12.11 16.34
N LEU A 89 0.40 11.11 15.63
CA LEU A 89 -0.31 10.51 14.50
C LEU A 89 -1.66 9.95 14.97
N ASN A 90 -2.73 10.47 14.40
CA ASN A 90 -4.08 9.95 14.60
C ASN A 90 -4.54 9.13 13.40
N LYS A 91 -5.68 8.46 13.54
CA LYS A 91 -6.26 7.61 12.50
C LYS A 91 -6.52 8.39 11.20
N GLU A 92 -7.07 9.58 11.32
CA GLU A 92 -7.45 10.44 10.21
C GLU A 92 -6.22 10.90 9.42
N GLY A 93 -5.16 11.30 10.12
CA GLY A 93 -3.88 11.67 9.51
C GLY A 93 -3.22 10.50 8.78
N ALA A 94 -3.19 9.32 9.41
CA ALA A 94 -2.64 8.12 8.77
C ALA A 94 -3.39 7.76 7.48
N ILE A 95 -4.72 7.73 7.52
CA ILE A 95 -5.56 7.42 6.35
C ILE A 95 -5.37 8.47 5.24
N ALA A 96 -5.41 9.75 5.57
CA ALA A 96 -5.23 10.82 4.60
C ALA A 96 -3.84 10.77 3.94
N GLY A 97 -2.80 10.51 4.73
CA GLY A 97 -1.44 10.33 4.22
C GLY A 97 -1.33 9.15 3.27
N MET A 98 -1.85 7.98 3.65
CA MET A 98 -1.83 6.78 2.81
C MET A 98 -2.59 6.98 1.50
N ILE A 99 -3.77 7.59 1.54
CA ILE A 99 -4.57 7.89 0.35
C ILE A 99 -3.82 8.87 -0.56
N SER A 100 -3.23 9.91 -0.02
CA SER A 100 -2.49 10.89 -0.81
C SER A 100 -1.27 10.28 -1.50
N GLY A 101 -0.47 9.48 -0.78
CA GLY A 101 0.66 8.76 -1.33
C GLY A 101 0.25 7.82 -2.46
N LEU A 102 -0.84 7.07 -2.26
CA LEU A 102 -1.40 6.18 -3.27
C LEU A 102 -1.86 6.94 -4.51
N VAL A 103 -2.68 7.97 -4.33
CA VAL A 103 -3.28 8.73 -5.44
C VAL A 103 -2.20 9.44 -6.26
N ILE A 104 -1.29 10.15 -5.60
CA ILE A 104 -0.23 10.91 -6.28
C ILE A 104 0.69 9.98 -7.07
N THR A 105 1.15 8.88 -6.46
CA THR A 105 2.04 7.92 -7.13
C THR A 105 1.32 7.20 -8.26
N SER A 106 0.10 6.71 -8.03
CA SER A 106 -0.67 6.01 -9.07
C SER A 106 -1.02 6.93 -10.24
N ALA A 107 -1.44 8.17 -9.97
CA ALA A 107 -1.78 9.13 -11.02
C ALA A 107 -0.57 9.42 -11.91
N TYR A 108 0.62 9.57 -11.32
CA TYR A 108 1.84 9.79 -12.08
C TYR A 108 2.22 8.58 -12.94
N ILE A 109 2.17 7.37 -12.39
CA ILE A 109 2.44 6.13 -13.13
C ILE A 109 1.44 5.98 -14.28
N ILE A 110 0.15 6.16 -14.03
CA ILE A 110 -0.91 6.03 -15.03
C ILE A 110 -0.72 7.06 -16.13
N ASN A 111 -0.40 8.30 -15.78
CA ASN A 111 -0.20 9.37 -16.75
C ASN A 111 0.90 9.01 -17.76
N PHE A 112 2.07 8.59 -17.32
CA PHE A 112 3.21 8.34 -18.21
C PHE A 112 3.25 6.94 -18.83
N LYS A 113 2.56 5.96 -18.24
CA LYS A 113 2.58 4.58 -18.74
C LYS A 113 1.36 4.18 -19.55
N PHE A 114 0.24 4.90 -19.39
CA PHE A 114 -1.01 4.53 -20.04
C PHE A 114 -1.63 5.67 -20.85
N LEU A 115 -1.59 6.91 -20.36
CA LEU A 115 -2.26 8.04 -21.02
C LEU A 115 -1.34 8.80 -22.00
N ASN A 116 -0.12 9.11 -21.58
CA ASN A 116 0.82 9.92 -22.32
C ASN A 116 2.15 9.18 -22.53
N ILE A 117 2.09 8.02 -23.15
CA ILE A 117 3.27 7.15 -23.37
C ILE A 117 4.36 7.87 -24.16
N ASP A 118 3.98 8.69 -25.14
CA ASP A 118 4.89 9.46 -26.00
C ASP A 118 5.67 10.54 -25.22
N LEU A 119 5.12 11.01 -24.11
CA LEU A 119 5.77 11.97 -23.21
C LEU A 119 6.61 11.30 -22.12
N ASN A 120 6.78 9.99 -22.16
CA ASN A 120 7.55 9.26 -21.14
C ASN A 120 9.06 9.40 -21.40
N SER A 121 9.57 10.60 -21.24
CA SER A 121 10.99 10.94 -21.35
C SER A 121 11.42 11.86 -20.22
N SER A 122 12.72 11.90 -19.94
CA SER A 122 13.30 12.69 -18.84
C SER A 122 13.01 14.19 -18.92
N GLU A 123 12.68 14.71 -20.10
CA GLU A 123 12.34 16.12 -20.31
C GLU A 123 10.98 16.50 -19.72
N TYR A 124 10.02 15.55 -19.71
CA TYR A 124 8.65 15.78 -19.24
C TYR A 124 8.42 15.27 -17.80
N TRP A 125 9.40 14.52 -17.26
CA TRP A 125 9.25 13.99 -15.90
C TRP A 125 9.39 15.08 -14.84
N PHE A 126 8.54 15.03 -13.83
CA PHE A 126 8.63 15.95 -12.71
C PHE A 126 9.98 15.79 -11.99
N LEU A 127 10.76 16.85 -11.97
CA LEU A 127 12.14 16.87 -11.44
C LEU A 127 13.07 15.81 -12.10
N GLY A 128 12.79 15.36 -13.31
CA GLY A 128 13.55 14.29 -13.96
C GLY A 128 13.38 12.90 -13.35
N ILE A 129 12.37 12.71 -12.46
CA ILE A 129 12.14 11.45 -11.78
C ILE A 129 11.25 10.56 -12.63
N SER A 130 11.74 9.38 -13.01
CA SER A 130 10.97 8.41 -13.77
C SER A 130 9.76 7.89 -13.01
N PRO A 131 8.72 7.39 -13.70
CA PRO A 131 7.55 6.80 -13.04
C PRO A 131 7.90 5.68 -12.05
N GLU A 132 8.97 4.94 -12.29
CA GLU A 132 9.47 3.89 -11.39
C GLU A 132 10.01 4.43 -10.06
N GLY A 133 10.61 5.62 -10.08
CA GLY A 133 11.17 6.29 -8.90
C GLY A 133 10.19 7.21 -8.17
N PHE A 134 9.02 7.48 -8.75
CA PHE A 134 8.10 8.48 -8.23
C PHE A 134 7.46 8.13 -6.87
N GLY A 135 7.54 6.88 -6.45
CA GLY A 135 7.14 6.45 -5.12
C GLY A 135 7.80 7.24 -3.99
N PHE A 136 9.01 7.77 -4.21
CA PHE A 136 9.68 8.65 -3.25
C PHE A 136 8.92 9.97 -3.02
N ILE A 137 8.43 10.59 -4.08
CA ILE A 137 7.61 11.83 -3.98
C ILE A 137 6.29 11.53 -3.28
N GLY A 138 5.62 10.40 -3.63
CA GLY A 138 4.43 9.95 -2.93
C GLY A 138 4.66 9.71 -1.45
N MET A 139 5.79 9.15 -1.07
CA MET A 139 6.21 8.95 0.32
C MET A 139 6.34 10.28 1.07
N ILE A 140 7.03 11.26 0.52
CA ILE A 140 7.16 12.60 1.12
C ILE A 140 5.78 13.25 1.27
N SER A 141 4.94 13.17 0.23
CA SER A 141 3.58 13.69 0.27
C SER A 141 2.75 13.06 1.39
N ASN A 142 2.85 11.74 1.56
CA ASN A 142 2.20 11.02 2.64
C ASN A 142 2.64 11.54 4.01
N PHE A 143 3.96 11.67 4.26
CA PHE A 143 4.47 12.23 5.51
C PHE A 143 3.91 13.63 5.78
N CYS A 144 3.97 14.51 4.80
CA CYS A 144 3.49 15.89 4.95
C CYS A 144 1.98 15.93 5.25
N ILE A 145 1.17 15.22 4.48
CA ILE A 145 -0.29 15.23 4.64
C ILE A 145 -0.70 14.54 5.94
N ALA A 146 -0.07 13.42 6.30
CA ALA A 146 -0.35 12.76 7.57
C ALA A 146 -0.06 13.66 8.78
N ILE A 147 1.04 14.39 8.77
CA ILE A 147 1.38 15.35 9.81
C ILE A 147 0.35 16.49 9.83
N LEU A 148 0.12 17.13 8.67
CA LEU A 148 -0.80 18.27 8.58
C LEU A 148 -2.20 17.90 9.06
N VAL A 149 -2.78 16.81 8.57
CA VAL A 149 -4.11 16.35 8.96
C VAL A 149 -4.15 16.01 10.45
N SER A 150 -3.09 15.38 10.99
CA SER A 150 -3.01 15.06 12.42
C SER A 150 -3.03 16.30 13.33
N PHE A 151 -2.68 17.48 12.82
CA PHE A 151 -2.82 18.72 13.57
C PHE A 151 -4.26 19.22 13.70
N PHE A 152 -5.11 18.94 12.71
CA PHE A 152 -6.50 19.40 12.70
C PHE A 152 -7.46 18.50 13.48
N TYR A 153 -7.05 17.27 13.77
CA TYR A 153 -7.89 16.29 14.48
C TYR A 153 -7.39 16.03 15.91
N ALA A 154 -8.26 15.42 16.71
CA ALA A 154 -7.97 15.09 18.10
C ALA A 154 -6.74 14.15 18.22
N ARG A 155 -6.01 14.31 19.34
CA ARG A 155 -4.88 13.42 19.64
C ARG A 155 -5.35 11.98 19.84
N PRO A 156 -4.53 10.98 19.54
CA PRO A 156 -4.85 9.59 19.83
C PRO A 156 -5.18 9.38 21.31
N PRO A 157 -6.04 8.42 21.64
CA PRO A 157 -6.39 8.11 23.03
C PRO A 157 -5.19 7.57 23.83
N LYS A 158 -5.19 7.76 25.14
CA LYS A 158 -4.06 7.42 26.03
C LYS A 158 -3.61 5.96 25.94
N ASN A 159 -4.53 5.02 25.70
CA ASN A 159 -4.22 3.60 25.54
C ASN A 159 -3.31 3.33 24.32
N VAL A 160 -3.44 4.14 23.24
CA VAL A 160 -2.56 4.03 22.06
C VAL A 160 -1.15 4.51 22.41
N TYR A 161 -1.01 5.58 23.20
CA TYR A 161 0.30 6.02 23.69
C TYR A 161 1.00 4.94 24.51
N LEU A 162 0.29 4.32 25.44
CA LEU A 162 0.83 3.26 26.29
C LEU A 162 1.28 2.05 25.45
N MET A 163 0.48 1.66 24.46
CA MET A 163 0.84 0.58 23.55
C MET A 163 2.12 0.90 22.76
N VAL A 164 2.23 2.11 22.22
CA VAL A 164 3.43 2.55 21.47
C VAL A 164 4.65 2.60 22.38
N ASP A 165 4.52 3.05 23.63
CA ASP A 165 5.62 3.05 24.59
C ASP A 165 6.06 1.62 24.95
N GLN A 166 5.13 0.70 25.18
CA GLN A 166 5.44 -0.72 25.41
C GLN A 166 6.16 -1.40 24.24
N ILE A 167 5.86 -1.02 22.99
CA ILE A 167 6.55 -1.57 21.81
C ILE A 167 8.00 -1.07 21.73
N ARG A 168 8.32 0.08 22.35
CA ARG A 168 9.64 0.71 22.31
C ARG A 168 10.53 0.35 23.50
N GLU A 169 9.93 -0.04 24.61
CA GLU A 169 10.68 -0.51 25.75
C GLU A 169 11.18 -1.95 25.47
N PRO A 170 12.48 -2.22 25.61
CA PRO A 170 13.06 -3.55 25.43
C PRO A 170 12.60 -4.55 26.49
#